data_ded26562a4216883fed5109b07498cdc
#
_entry.id   ded26562a4216883fed5109b07498cdc
#
_cell.length_a   1.000
_cell.length_b   1.000
_cell.length_c   1.000
_cell.angle_alpha   90.00
_cell.angle_beta   90.00
_cell.angle_gamma   90.00
#
_symmetry.space_group_name_H-M   'P 1'
#
loop_
_entity.id
_entity.type
_entity.pdbx_description
1 polymer ?
#
loop_
_entity_poly.entity_id
_entity_poly.type
_entity_poly.pdbx_seq_one_letter_code
_entity_poly.pdbx_strand_id
1 'polypeptide(L)'
;MRKEAFPRNDWPRVVVTTDPELDDLNSMIRLLTHAAEIDLCGLVYAGSKFHYTGDPARGIAPHRWPAPGARLHIDEAIDAYAQVEDTLRVHDPRFPTAAFLRSLVRMGNITAEGEMDEVTPGSTLIADLLRDIALTPDGATGEGGALLDAARPLFIQAWGGISTFARALRTLEEELGGREDWPVLKQRVLDRVVLSSFGEQDSTLQGYIRPHWPGLEHREVATLTWGYTTRDVLLPADLELVGAQWTREYVSARGPLGAAYRVWGDGRRMAADFDPEDYFGQAGKTEAQLREEGYQVWCPVQEPGAFISEGDTSNFTLLIPNGLHSWEDATFGGWGGRQVPHPELPDTLTSDMRFDLPGLPQPDYPQQVVDRAADGTTPPEYHMTRWWRALQHEFAARLAWSVTPRYEDANHPPAVVVEHADGGSGLVRHVRPGEVVTLTATATDPDDDHVLLRWWAYPEAGPNPCPTPPRIRDDGAGTAVVTVPAEARPGQAIHLIVEGTDTGTPPLTRYQRVVLEVG
;
A
#
# COMPACT_ATOMS: atom_id res chain seq x y z
N MET A 1 -19.85 4.87 13.61
CA MET A 1 -19.37 4.09 14.76
C MET A 1 -17.93 3.67 14.42
N ARG A 2 -16.99 3.96 15.31
CA ARG A 2 -15.62 3.47 15.15
C ARG A 2 -15.62 1.97 15.24
N LYS A 3 -14.73 1.37 14.47
CA LYS A 3 -14.50 -0.08 14.42
C LYS A 3 -14.22 -0.62 15.81
N GLU A 4 -14.97 -1.62 16.22
CA GLU A 4 -14.62 -2.43 17.39
C GLU A 4 -13.43 -3.31 16.99
N ALA A 5 -12.32 -3.09 17.67
CA ALA A 5 -11.09 -3.91 17.70
C ALA A 5 -10.37 -4.17 16.35
N PHE A 6 -9.40 -3.33 16.03
CA PHE A 6 -8.25 -3.78 15.24
C PHE A 6 -7.54 -4.95 15.96
N PRO A 7 -6.82 -5.81 15.23
CA PRO A 7 -6.15 -6.98 15.80
C PRO A 7 -5.16 -6.64 16.93
N ARG A 8 -4.66 -5.39 16.97
CA ARG A 8 -3.70 -4.90 17.96
C ARG A 8 -4.01 -3.46 18.38
N ASN A 9 -3.71 -3.13 19.63
CA ASN A 9 -3.89 -1.78 20.17
C ASN A 9 -2.99 -0.72 19.53
N ASP A 10 -1.92 -1.11 18.86
CA ASP A 10 -0.91 -0.24 18.22
C ASP A 10 -1.07 -0.16 16.69
N TRP A 11 -2.17 -0.66 16.12
CA TRP A 11 -2.42 -0.65 14.68
C TRP A 11 -2.36 0.76 14.09
N PRO A 12 -1.68 0.97 12.95
CA PRO A 12 -1.51 2.31 12.40
C PRO A 12 -2.82 2.91 11.93
N ARG A 13 -2.90 4.24 12.04
CA ARG A 13 -3.93 5.08 11.43
C ARG A 13 -3.45 5.56 10.07
N VAL A 14 -4.37 5.83 9.15
CA VAL A 14 -4.02 6.13 7.76
C VAL A 14 -4.77 7.35 7.24
N VAL A 15 -4.05 8.28 6.65
CA VAL A 15 -4.59 9.32 5.77
C VAL A 15 -4.07 9.06 4.37
N VAL A 16 -4.94 9.07 3.38
CA VAL A 16 -4.57 9.00 1.96
C VAL A 16 -4.74 10.37 1.33
N THR A 17 -3.71 10.88 0.67
CA THR A 17 -3.78 12.03 -0.24
C THR A 17 -3.58 11.53 -1.67
N THR A 18 -4.44 11.94 -2.61
CA THR A 18 -4.56 11.32 -3.94
C THR A 18 -4.98 12.36 -4.97
N ASP A 19 -4.47 12.31 -6.18
CA ASP A 19 -4.86 13.16 -7.30
C ASP A 19 -5.78 12.40 -8.28
N PRO A 20 -6.51 13.09 -9.15
CA PRO A 20 -7.57 12.46 -9.96
C PRO A 20 -7.00 11.73 -11.19
N GLU A 21 -6.16 10.74 -10.95
CA GLU A 21 -5.62 9.86 -11.98
C GLU A 21 -6.38 8.53 -12.07
N LEU A 22 -6.17 7.80 -13.15
CA LEU A 22 -6.84 6.52 -13.44
C LEU A 22 -6.46 5.44 -12.44
N ASP A 23 -5.18 5.35 -12.12
CA ASP A 23 -4.64 4.34 -11.21
C ASP A 23 -4.95 4.66 -9.75
N ASP A 24 -5.09 5.94 -9.39
CA ASP A 24 -5.65 6.36 -8.10
C ASP A 24 -7.07 5.84 -7.88
N LEU A 25 -7.94 5.93 -8.91
CA LEU A 25 -9.30 5.36 -8.81
C LEU A 25 -9.26 3.86 -8.60
N ASN A 26 -8.43 3.14 -9.37
CA ASN A 26 -8.32 1.70 -9.27
C ASN A 26 -7.74 1.27 -7.91
N SER A 27 -6.71 1.98 -7.44
CA SER A 27 -6.13 1.78 -6.11
C SER A 27 -7.14 2.09 -4.99
N MET A 28 -7.96 3.15 -5.14
CA MET A 28 -9.02 3.52 -4.20
C MET A 28 -10.10 2.43 -4.11
N ILE A 29 -10.51 1.85 -5.23
CA ILE A 29 -11.48 0.74 -5.24
C ILE A 29 -10.91 -0.46 -4.47
N ARG A 30 -9.66 -0.83 -4.72
CA ARG A 30 -9.00 -1.92 -3.97
C ARG A 30 -8.87 -1.56 -2.48
N LEU A 31 -8.44 -0.34 -2.13
CA LEU A 31 -8.37 0.11 -0.74
C LEU A 31 -9.72 -0.04 -0.02
N LEU A 32 -10.82 0.35 -0.67
CA LEU A 32 -12.16 0.26 -0.07
C LEU A 32 -12.58 -1.19 0.17
N THR A 33 -12.09 -2.17 -0.58
CA THR A 33 -12.31 -3.58 -0.28
C THR A 33 -11.54 -4.07 0.95
N HIS A 34 -10.55 -3.31 1.41
CA HIS A 34 -9.80 -3.53 2.66
C HIS A 34 -10.17 -2.57 3.78
N ALA A 35 -11.21 -1.74 3.60
CA ALA A 35 -11.60 -0.73 4.57
C ALA A 35 -12.04 -1.31 5.94
N ALA A 36 -12.30 -2.60 6.04
CA ALA A 36 -12.52 -3.30 7.32
C ALA A 36 -11.23 -3.47 8.14
N GLU A 37 -10.06 -3.46 7.48
CA GLU A 37 -8.76 -3.80 8.05
C GLU A 37 -7.82 -2.60 8.19
N ILE A 38 -8.07 -1.52 7.44
CA ILE A 38 -7.26 -0.29 7.43
C ILE A 38 -7.99 0.83 8.17
N ASP A 39 -7.33 1.44 9.17
CA ASP A 39 -7.92 2.51 9.98
C ASP A 39 -7.83 3.87 9.29
N LEU A 40 -8.76 4.10 8.35
CA LEU A 40 -8.84 5.33 7.58
C LEU A 40 -9.27 6.51 8.46
N CYS A 41 -8.44 7.55 8.50
CA CYS A 41 -8.67 8.81 9.22
C CYS A 41 -8.87 10.01 8.29
N GLY A 42 -8.55 9.89 7.01
CA GLY A 42 -8.75 10.92 6.00
C GLY A 42 -8.61 10.37 4.58
N LEU A 43 -9.41 10.92 3.67
CA LEU A 43 -9.35 10.71 2.23
C LEU A 43 -9.30 12.11 1.60
N VAL A 44 -8.14 12.50 1.07
CA VAL A 44 -7.87 13.91 0.75
C VAL A 44 -7.48 14.04 -0.72
N TYR A 45 -8.22 14.86 -1.45
CA TYR A 45 -7.80 15.27 -2.79
C TYR A 45 -6.57 16.15 -2.71
N ALA A 46 -5.53 15.82 -3.44
CA ALA A 46 -4.29 16.59 -3.53
C ALA A 46 -3.96 16.90 -4.99
N GLY A 47 -3.17 17.91 -5.25
CA GLY A 47 -2.57 18.13 -6.56
C GLY A 47 -1.22 17.44 -6.65
N SER A 48 -0.73 17.25 -7.88
CA SER A 48 0.61 16.77 -8.18
C SER A 48 1.21 17.57 -9.32
N LYS A 49 2.44 17.28 -9.73
CA LYS A 49 3.00 17.85 -10.98
C LYS A 49 2.24 17.41 -12.24
N PHE A 50 1.44 16.35 -12.13
CA PHE A 50 0.67 15.80 -13.24
C PHE A 50 -0.78 16.28 -13.26
N HIS A 51 -1.35 16.68 -12.11
CA HIS A 51 -2.77 17.02 -11.99
C HIS A 51 -3.00 18.17 -11.00
N TYR A 52 -3.51 19.31 -11.49
CA TYR A 52 -3.93 20.44 -10.64
C TYR A 52 -5.01 21.29 -11.32
N THR A 53 -5.83 21.98 -10.49
CA THR A 53 -6.98 22.77 -10.97
C THR A 53 -6.59 24.06 -11.68
N GLY A 54 -5.35 24.52 -11.51
CA GLY A 54 -4.93 25.85 -11.90
C GLY A 54 -5.33 26.92 -10.88
N ASP A 55 -4.75 28.11 -11.05
CA ASP A 55 -5.05 29.32 -10.29
C ASP A 55 -5.09 30.51 -11.25
N PRO A 56 -6.28 30.93 -11.73
CA PRO A 56 -6.41 32.06 -12.64
C PRO A 56 -5.86 33.38 -12.08
N ALA A 57 -5.91 33.58 -10.76
CA ALA A 57 -5.40 34.79 -10.11
C ALA A 57 -3.87 34.87 -10.18
N ARG A 58 -3.21 33.72 -10.21
CA ARG A 58 -1.74 33.58 -10.37
C ARG A 58 -1.32 33.30 -11.82
N GLY A 59 -2.29 33.23 -12.76
CA GLY A 59 -2.04 32.92 -14.16
C GLY A 59 -1.67 31.46 -14.42
N ILE A 60 -2.01 30.54 -13.52
CA ILE A 60 -1.74 29.11 -13.65
C ILE A 60 -2.96 28.45 -14.30
N ALA A 61 -2.74 27.86 -15.48
CA ALA A 61 -3.78 27.10 -16.18
C ALA A 61 -4.00 25.73 -15.50
N PRO A 62 -5.22 25.15 -15.57
CA PRO A 62 -5.42 23.77 -15.12
C PRO A 62 -4.56 22.79 -15.92
N HIS A 63 -4.13 21.71 -15.27
CA HIS A 63 -3.37 20.64 -15.90
C HIS A 63 -4.01 19.29 -15.59
N ARG A 64 -4.52 18.62 -16.64
CA ARG A 64 -5.11 17.26 -16.59
C ARG A 64 -6.14 17.03 -15.46
N TRP A 65 -6.68 18.09 -14.86
CA TRP A 65 -7.68 18.01 -13.83
C TRP A 65 -9.08 17.82 -14.43
N PRO A 66 -9.96 16.99 -13.84
CA PRO A 66 -11.32 16.81 -14.32
C PRO A 66 -12.09 18.14 -14.43
N ALA A 67 -13.04 18.22 -15.37
CA ALA A 67 -13.83 19.42 -15.57
C ALA A 67 -14.56 19.87 -14.30
N PRO A 68 -14.79 21.18 -14.09
CA PRO A 68 -15.58 21.68 -12.98
C PRO A 68 -16.95 21.00 -12.91
N GLY A 69 -17.26 20.42 -11.73
CA GLY A 69 -18.51 19.68 -11.51
C GLY A 69 -18.47 18.21 -11.93
N ALA A 70 -17.37 17.71 -12.49
CA ALA A 70 -17.18 16.27 -12.69
C ALA A 70 -17.10 15.55 -11.35
N ARG A 71 -17.56 14.30 -11.33
CA ARG A 71 -17.39 13.42 -10.17
C ARG A 71 -15.92 13.04 -10.05
N LEU A 72 -15.30 13.30 -8.91
CA LEU A 72 -13.92 12.94 -8.66
C LEU A 72 -13.80 11.49 -8.15
N HIS A 73 -12.65 10.90 -8.30
CA HIS A 73 -12.41 9.46 -8.12
C HIS A 73 -12.69 8.94 -6.70
N ILE A 74 -12.36 9.66 -5.63
CA ILE A 74 -12.72 9.24 -4.25
C ILE A 74 -14.23 9.13 -4.11
N ASP A 75 -14.95 10.16 -4.57
CA ASP A 75 -16.41 10.18 -4.51
C ASP A 75 -17.03 9.09 -5.40
N GLU A 76 -16.47 8.85 -6.58
CA GLU A 76 -16.90 7.77 -7.49
C GLU A 76 -16.75 6.39 -6.83
N ALA A 77 -15.59 6.14 -6.23
CA ALA A 77 -15.34 4.88 -5.53
C ALA A 77 -16.28 4.68 -4.34
N ILE A 78 -16.53 5.74 -3.54
CA ILE A 78 -17.48 5.68 -2.41
C ILE A 78 -18.93 5.50 -2.89
N ASP A 79 -19.32 6.10 -4.02
CA ASP A 79 -20.66 5.90 -4.60
C ASP A 79 -20.87 4.46 -5.06
N ALA A 80 -19.84 3.83 -5.64
CA ALA A 80 -19.87 2.41 -5.97
C ALA A 80 -19.92 1.54 -4.70
N TYR A 81 -19.10 1.85 -3.70
CA TYR A 81 -19.07 1.18 -2.40
C TYR A 81 -20.41 1.24 -1.68
N ALA A 82 -21.10 2.40 -1.70
CA ALA A 82 -22.39 2.59 -1.04
C ALA A 82 -23.50 1.64 -1.54
N GLN A 83 -23.34 1.10 -2.75
CA GLN A 83 -24.30 0.17 -3.31
C GLN A 83 -24.08 -1.27 -2.83
N VAL A 84 -22.94 -1.54 -2.19
CA VAL A 84 -22.52 -2.90 -1.78
C VAL A 84 -22.11 -2.98 -0.31
N GLU A 85 -22.14 -1.89 0.45
CA GLU A 85 -21.66 -1.85 1.84
C GLU A 85 -22.38 -2.87 2.75
N ASP A 86 -23.69 -3.05 2.56
CA ASP A 86 -24.46 -4.02 3.34
C ASP A 86 -24.03 -5.46 3.03
N THR A 87 -23.73 -5.75 1.78
CA THR A 87 -23.27 -7.07 1.35
C THR A 87 -21.85 -7.35 1.87
N LEU A 88 -20.93 -6.39 1.77
CA LEU A 88 -19.59 -6.50 2.34
C LEU A 88 -19.64 -6.76 3.86
N ARG A 89 -20.56 -6.13 4.58
CA ARG A 89 -20.74 -6.29 6.03
C ARG A 89 -21.28 -7.65 6.45
N VAL A 90 -21.86 -8.43 5.53
CA VAL A 90 -22.18 -9.84 5.78
C VAL A 90 -20.90 -10.66 5.98
N HIS A 91 -19.85 -10.36 5.22
CA HIS A 91 -18.58 -11.07 5.25
C HIS A 91 -17.64 -10.56 6.34
N ASP A 92 -17.64 -9.23 6.60
CA ASP A 92 -16.93 -8.65 7.73
C ASP A 92 -17.72 -7.43 8.28
N PRO A 93 -18.30 -7.54 9.47
CA PRO A 93 -19.10 -6.46 10.07
C PRO A 93 -18.30 -5.18 10.36
N ARG A 94 -16.96 -5.23 10.30
CA ARG A 94 -16.08 -4.08 10.49
C ARG A 94 -16.04 -3.14 9.29
N PHE A 95 -16.56 -3.52 8.13
CA PHE A 95 -16.64 -2.60 6.99
C PHE A 95 -17.38 -1.31 7.39
N PRO A 96 -16.77 -0.12 7.15
CA PRO A 96 -17.38 1.16 7.47
C PRO A 96 -18.60 1.42 6.60
N THR A 97 -19.49 2.31 7.05
CA THR A 97 -20.57 2.79 6.18
C THR A 97 -20.04 3.79 5.16
N ALA A 98 -20.65 3.88 3.99
CA ALA A 98 -20.33 4.91 3.00
C ALA A 98 -20.48 6.33 3.55
N ALA A 99 -21.45 6.55 4.46
CA ALA A 99 -21.62 7.82 5.16
C ALA A 99 -20.38 8.16 6.01
N PHE A 100 -19.79 7.18 6.70
CA PHE A 100 -18.51 7.38 7.40
C PHE A 100 -17.37 7.71 6.44
N LEU A 101 -17.21 6.95 5.36
CA LEU A 101 -16.17 7.22 4.36
C LEU A 101 -16.30 8.63 3.77
N ARG A 102 -17.52 9.06 3.39
CA ARG A 102 -17.77 10.44 2.92
C ARG A 102 -17.40 11.49 3.96
N SER A 103 -17.56 11.19 5.24
CA SER A 103 -17.18 12.12 6.31
C SER A 103 -15.67 12.35 6.42
N LEU A 104 -14.85 11.47 5.83
CA LEU A 104 -13.39 11.58 5.79
C LEU A 104 -12.87 12.40 4.58
N VAL A 105 -13.73 12.64 3.57
CA VAL A 105 -13.31 13.29 2.32
C VAL A 105 -13.07 14.78 2.54
N ARG A 106 -11.90 15.27 2.10
CA ARG A 106 -11.51 16.68 2.15
C ARG A 106 -10.81 17.11 0.87
N MET A 107 -10.96 18.39 0.53
CA MET A 107 -10.11 19.03 -0.47
C MET A 107 -8.82 19.50 0.19
N GLY A 108 -7.70 19.15 -0.37
CA GLY A 108 -6.37 19.60 0.01
C GLY A 108 -5.84 20.69 -0.91
N ASN A 109 -4.53 20.78 -1.04
CA ASN A 109 -3.83 21.75 -1.89
C ASN A 109 -3.79 21.19 -3.32
N ILE A 110 -4.57 21.82 -4.21
CA ILE A 110 -4.84 21.29 -5.56
C ILE A 110 -4.65 22.32 -6.68
N THR A 111 -4.26 23.57 -6.35
CA THR A 111 -4.26 24.66 -7.33
C THR A 111 -3.04 24.72 -8.21
N ALA A 112 -1.91 24.20 -7.75
CA ALA A 112 -0.67 24.09 -8.50
C ALA A 112 0.24 23.01 -7.92
N GLU A 113 1.22 22.58 -8.70
CA GLU A 113 2.30 21.71 -8.22
C GLU A 113 3.01 22.36 -7.02
N GLY A 114 3.12 21.61 -5.91
CA GLY A 114 3.85 22.07 -4.73
C GLY A 114 3.22 23.24 -3.97
N GLU A 115 1.98 23.61 -4.29
CA GLU A 115 1.29 24.68 -3.57
C GLU A 115 1.06 24.27 -2.12
N MET A 116 1.59 25.04 -1.17
CA MET A 116 1.48 24.81 0.28
C MET A 116 1.31 26.10 1.10
N ASP A 117 0.93 27.20 0.47
CA ASP A 117 0.69 28.46 1.17
C ASP A 117 -0.73 28.54 1.73
N GLU A 118 -1.69 27.94 1.05
CA GLU A 118 -3.09 27.95 1.46
C GLU A 118 -3.38 26.89 2.52
N VAL A 119 -4.10 27.27 3.59
CA VAL A 119 -4.66 26.35 4.57
C VAL A 119 -5.97 25.80 4.04
N THR A 120 -6.01 24.52 3.71
CA THR A 120 -7.16 23.84 3.13
C THR A 120 -7.87 22.95 4.16
N PRO A 121 -9.12 22.51 3.90
CA PRO A 121 -9.77 21.51 4.76
C PRO A 121 -8.97 20.21 4.92
N GLY A 122 -8.24 19.78 3.87
CA GLY A 122 -7.37 18.60 3.91
C GLY A 122 -6.14 18.81 4.78
N SER A 123 -5.43 19.93 4.59
CA SER A 123 -4.28 20.25 5.43
C SER A 123 -4.67 20.50 6.89
N THR A 124 -5.86 21.06 7.15
CA THR A 124 -6.40 21.22 8.52
C THR A 124 -6.66 19.89 9.18
N LEU A 125 -7.31 18.94 8.50
CA LEU A 125 -7.56 17.59 9.02
C LEU A 125 -6.24 16.92 9.43
N ILE A 126 -5.22 17.00 8.58
CA ILE A 126 -3.92 16.40 8.87
C ILE A 126 -3.24 17.15 10.02
N ALA A 127 -3.27 18.49 10.04
CA ALA A 127 -2.68 19.30 11.11
C ALA A 127 -3.31 18.99 12.48
N ASP A 128 -4.63 18.76 12.53
CA ASP A 128 -5.33 18.36 13.76
C ASP A 128 -4.81 17.00 14.27
N LEU A 129 -4.65 16.01 13.38
CA LEU A 129 -4.09 14.70 13.74
C LEU A 129 -2.63 14.83 14.24
N LEU A 130 -1.83 15.65 13.59
CA LEU A 130 -0.43 15.91 13.99
C LEU A 130 -0.36 16.64 15.35
N ARG A 131 -1.24 17.58 15.60
CA ARG A 131 -1.36 18.30 16.88
C ARG A 131 -1.73 17.34 18.02
N ASP A 132 -2.68 16.45 17.77
CA ASP A 132 -3.06 15.44 18.75
C ASP A 132 -1.88 14.52 19.07
N ILE A 133 -1.10 14.10 18.07
CA ILE A 133 0.13 13.32 18.24
C ILE A 133 1.15 14.08 19.08
N ALA A 134 1.45 15.33 18.71
CA ALA A 134 2.43 16.16 19.39
C ALA A 134 2.10 16.36 20.88
N LEU A 135 0.82 16.57 21.20
CA LEU A 135 0.36 16.83 22.56
C LEU A 135 0.12 15.56 23.40
N THR A 136 0.06 14.39 22.78
CA THR A 136 -0.17 13.11 23.48
C THR A 136 1.13 12.46 23.91
N PRO A 137 1.36 12.23 25.23
CA PRO A 137 2.56 11.55 25.73
C PRO A 137 2.73 10.15 25.16
N ASP A 138 3.99 9.65 25.20
CA ASP A 138 4.29 8.29 24.77
C ASP A 138 3.59 7.26 25.66
N GLY A 139 3.05 6.22 25.05
CA GLY A 139 2.35 5.16 25.76
C GLY A 139 1.06 5.60 26.46
N ALA A 140 0.51 6.77 26.12
CA ALA A 140 -0.74 7.24 26.72
C ALA A 140 -1.89 6.28 26.40
N THR A 141 -2.58 5.83 27.46
CA THR A 141 -3.67 4.85 27.38
C THR A 141 -4.98 5.46 27.86
N GLY A 142 -6.10 5.00 27.29
CA GLY A 142 -7.46 5.30 27.73
C GLY A 142 -7.99 4.27 28.72
N GLU A 143 -9.31 4.28 28.93
CA GLU A 143 -9.99 3.25 29.74
C GLU A 143 -9.71 1.84 29.20
N GLY A 144 -9.43 0.91 30.09
CA GLY A 144 -9.11 -0.47 29.73
C GLY A 144 -7.66 -0.70 29.27
N GLY A 145 -6.77 0.30 29.32
CA GLY A 145 -5.35 0.17 29.00
C GLY A 145 -5.00 0.14 27.52
N ALA A 146 -5.97 0.36 26.63
CA ALA A 146 -5.70 0.52 25.19
C ALA A 146 -4.98 1.85 24.91
N LEU A 147 -4.06 1.86 23.96
CA LEU A 147 -3.41 3.09 23.50
C LEU A 147 -4.45 4.11 23.00
N LEU A 148 -4.26 5.39 23.36
CA LEU A 148 -5.02 6.47 22.73
C LEU A 148 -4.70 6.51 21.22
N ASP A 149 -5.67 6.88 20.39
CA ASP A 149 -5.46 6.98 18.94
C ASP A 149 -4.25 7.84 18.57
N ALA A 150 -4.05 8.95 19.25
CA ALA A 150 -2.93 9.85 19.03
C ALA A 150 -1.57 9.29 19.53
N ALA A 151 -1.55 8.19 20.28
CA ALA A 151 -0.35 7.46 20.66
C ALA A 151 0.02 6.34 19.66
N ARG A 152 -0.85 6.07 18.68
CA ARG A 152 -0.63 5.07 17.64
C ARG A 152 0.08 5.69 16.43
N PRO A 153 0.82 4.90 15.62
CA PRO A 153 1.42 5.37 14.38
C PRO A 153 0.39 5.99 13.42
N LEU A 154 0.80 7.01 12.69
CA LEU A 154 0.03 7.65 11.62
C LEU A 154 0.80 7.55 10.31
N PHE A 155 0.23 6.86 9.34
CA PHE A 155 0.75 6.82 7.97
C PHE A 155 0.04 7.88 7.13
N ILE A 156 0.83 8.79 6.56
CA ILE A 156 0.39 9.69 5.51
C ILE A 156 0.82 9.06 4.19
N GLN A 157 -0.16 8.62 3.42
CA GLN A 157 0.07 8.02 2.11
C GLN A 157 -0.20 9.05 1.02
N ALA A 158 0.87 9.50 0.37
CA ALA A 158 0.79 10.42 -0.74
C ALA A 158 0.83 9.63 -2.06
N TRP A 159 -0.33 9.50 -2.69
CA TRP A 159 -0.49 8.86 -4.00
C TRP A 159 -0.22 9.87 -5.12
N GLY A 160 -0.53 11.13 -4.88
CA GLY A 160 -0.15 12.28 -5.70
C GLY A 160 0.94 13.13 -5.05
N GLY A 161 0.77 14.46 -5.09
CA GLY A 161 1.71 15.39 -4.44
C GLY A 161 1.65 15.37 -2.91
N ILE A 162 2.71 15.87 -2.31
CA ILE A 162 2.93 15.87 -0.85
C ILE A 162 2.57 17.23 -0.23
N SER A 163 2.24 18.23 -1.04
CA SER A 163 2.05 19.63 -0.62
C SER A 163 1.00 19.82 0.48
N THR A 164 -0.09 19.04 0.47
CA THR A 164 -1.12 19.10 1.53
C THR A 164 -0.57 18.66 2.89
N PHE A 165 0.28 17.64 2.92
CA PHE A 165 0.96 17.21 4.15
C PHE A 165 2.02 18.24 4.57
N ALA A 166 2.78 18.79 3.63
CA ALA A 166 3.75 19.85 3.90
C ALA A 166 3.06 21.09 4.52
N ARG A 167 1.87 21.49 4.01
CA ARG A 167 1.07 22.57 4.61
C ARG A 167 0.63 22.24 6.04
N ALA A 168 0.22 21.00 6.29
CA ALA A 168 -0.18 20.56 7.63
C ALA A 168 0.98 20.63 8.63
N LEU A 169 2.17 20.18 8.24
CA LEU A 169 3.39 20.29 9.04
C LEU A 169 3.75 21.74 9.33
N ARG A 170 3.65 22.61 8.31
CA ARG A 170 3.90 24.06 8.48
C ARG A 170 2.88 24.69 9.42
N THR A 171 1.60 24.31 9.35
CA THR A 171 0.57 24.79 10.28
C THR A 171 0.91 24.39 11.71
N LEU A 172 1.32 23.15 11.96
CA LEU A 172 1.75 22.71 13.28
C LEU A 172 2.96 23.51 13.80
N GLU A 173 3.94 23.79 12.94
CA GLU A 173 5.12 24.59 13.27
C GLU A 173 4.75 26.06 13.57
N GLU A 174 3.84 26.65 12.80
CA GLU A 174 3.31 28.00 13.04
C GLU A 174 2.55 28.10 14.38
N GLU A 175 1.81 27.05 14.77
CA GLU A 175 1.04 27.03 16.01
C GLU A 175 1.86 26.71 17.25
N LEU A 176 2.75 25.75 17.19
CA LEU A 176 3.45 25.19 18.35
C LEU A 176 4.94 25.52 18.39
N GLY A 177 5.54 25.99 17.29
CA GLY A 177 6.99 26.22 17.17
C GLY A 177 7.55 27.26 18.11
N GLY A 178 6.72 28.20 18.62
CA GLY A 178 7.12 29.19 19.64
C GLY A 178 7.11 28.68 21.08
N ARG A 179 6.70 27.44 21.33
CA ARG A 179 6.64 26.86 22.69
C ARG A 179 8.04 26.41 23.15
N GLU A 180 8.27 26.52 24.46
CA GLU A 180 9.52 26.04 25.08
C GLU A 180 9.72 24.53 24.91
N ASP A 181 8.63 23.76 24.94
CA ASP A 181 8.63 22.29 24.79
C ASP A 181 8.55 21.81 23.31
N TRP A 182 8.59 22.73 22.34
CA TRP A 182 8.52 22.40 20.91
C TRP A 182 9.44 21.25 20.45
N PRO A 183 10.71 21.17 20.87
CA PRO A 183 11.57 20.07 20.46
C PRO A 183 11.02 18.69 20.87
N VAL A 184 10.37 18.58 22.02
CA VAL A 184 9.76 17.34 22.50
C VAL A 184 8.49 17.02 21.70
N LEU A 185 7.66 18.04 21.43
CA LEU A 185 6.44 17.89 20.65
C LEU A 185 6.76 17.45 19.21
N LYS A 186 7.76 18.07 18.62
CA LYS A 186 8.25 17.72 17.28
C LYS A 186 8.78 16.29 17.23
N GLN A 187 9.57 15.88 18.24
CA GLN A 187 10.09 14.51 18.28
C GLN A 187 8.98 13.46 18.33
N ARG A 188 7.90 13.70 19.07
CA ARG A 188 6.73 12.79 19.06
C ARG A 188 6.09 12.62 17.69
N VAL A 189 6.09 13.70 16.89
CA VAL A 189 5.62 13.60 15.49
C VAL A 189 6.59 12.75 14.67
N LEU A 190 7.89 13.01 14.80
CA LEU A 190 8.92 12.23 14.09
C LEU A 190 8.89 10.74 14.45
N ASP A 191 8.59 10.40 15.71
CA ASP A 191 8.58 9.02 16.21
C ASP A 191 7.31 8.23 15.79
N ARG A 192 6.25 8.92 15.37
CA ARG A 192 4.94 8.28 15.13
C ARG A 192 4.34 8.52 13.75
N VAL A 193 4.90 9.42 12.97
CA VAL A 193 4.39 9.75 11.64
C VAL A 193 5.32 9.19 10.58
N VAL A 194 4.77 8.44 9.66
CA VAL A 194 5.47 7.91 8.50
C VAL A 194 4.86 8.53 7.25
N LEU A 195 5.68 9.16 6.42
CA LEU A 195 5.29 9.56 5.08
C LEU A 195 5.58 8.39 4.13
N SER A 196 4.55 7.84 3.49
CA SER A 196 4.70 6.87 2.40
C SER A 196 4.24 7.53 1.10
N SER A 197 5.10 7.67 0.10
CA SER A 197 4.75 8.32 -1.16
C SER A 197 5.06 7.45 -2.37
N PHE A 198 4.24 7.56 -3.41
CA PHE A 198 4.57 7.00 -4.72
C PHE A 198 5.48 7.98 -5.46
N GLY A 199 6.80 7.84 -5.22
CA GLY A 199 7.81 8.78 -5.71
C GLY A 199 7.65 10.21 -5.16
N GLU A 200 8.33 11.15 -5.80
CA GLU A 200 8.17 12.59 -5.54
C GLU A 200 7.35 13.23 -6.67
N GLN A 201 6.09 13.53 -6.39
CA GLN A 201 5.19 14.09 -7.38
C GLN A 201 4.99 15.61 -7.25
N ASP A 202 5.72 16.25 -6.34
CA ASP A 202 5.87 17.70 -6.26
C ASP A 202 7.18 18.08 -5.55
N SER A 203 7.49 19.38 -5.51
CA SER A 203 8.74 19.90 -4.97
C SER A 203 8.79 20.03 -3.44
N THR A 204 7.72 19.68 -2.71
CA THR A 204 7.59 20.03 -1.28
C THR A 204 8.40 19.13 -0.35
N LEU A 205 8.66 17.88 -0.74
CA LEU A 205 9.52 16.99 0.07
C LEU A 205 10.94 17.58 0.16
N GLN A 206 11.54 17.95 -0.97
CA GLN A 206 12.87 18.52 -1.01
C GLN A 206 12.91 19.98 -0.52
N GLY A 207 11.90 20.79 -0.92
CA GLY A 207 11.87 22.22 -0.66
C GLY A 207 11.47 22.60 0.77
N TYR A 208 10.68 21.77 1.44
CA TYR A 208 10.17 22.09 2.77
C TYR A 208 10.37 20.95 3.80
N ILE A 209 9.89 19.73 3.53
CA ILE A 209 9.84 18.68 4.56
C ILE A 209 11.25 18.30 5.01
N ARG A 210 12.17 17.98 4.12
CA ARG A 210 13.54 17.61 4.50
C ARG A 210 14.29 18.71 5.25
N PRO A 211 14.25 20.01 4.83
CA PRO A 211 14.90 21.08 5.56
C PRO A 211 14.29 21.38 6.93
N HIS A 212 12.96 21.28 7.06
CA HIS A 212 12.25 21.68 8.27
C HIS A 212 11.96 20.52 9.22
N TRP A 213 11.84 19.30 8.72
CA TRP A 213 11.48 18.07 9.46
C TRP A 213 12.51 16.95 9.27
N PRO A 214 13.82 17.23 9.47
CA PRO A 214 14.83 16.18 9.36
C PRO A 214 14.54 15.08 10.39
N GLY A 215 14.71 13.83 9.99
CA GLY A 215 14.36 12.66 10.79
C GLY A 215 12.93 12.17 10.64
N LEU A 216 12.09 12.82 9.83
CA LEU A 216 10.79 12.26 9.48
C LEU A 216 10.99 11.02 8.59
N GLU A 217 10.50 9.87 9.04
CA GLU A 217 10.60 8.63 8.26
C GLU A 217 9.83 8.78 6.93
N HIS A 218 10.55 8.61 5.84
CA HIS A 218 9.99 8.62 4.50
C HIS A 218 10.18 7.25 3.85
N ARG A 219 9.07 6.66 3.40
CA ARG A 219 9.01 5.40 2.64
C ARG A 219 8.63 5.73 1.21
N GLU A 220 9.62 5.81 0.34
CA GLU A 220 9.39 5.97 -1.08
C GLU A 220 8.98 4.63 -1.69
N VAL A 221 7.76 4.55 -2.13
CA VAL A 221 7.29 3.41 -2.92
C VAL A 221 7.49 3.76 -4.38
N ALA A 222 8.33 2.98 -5.05
CA ALA A 222 8.65 3.16 -6.45
C ALA A 222 8.66 1.77 -7.10
N THR A 223 7.64 1.44 -7.91
CA THR A 223 7.45 0.09 -8.46
C THR A 223 6.72 0.13 -9.80
N LEU A 224 7.12 -0.72 -10.73
CA LEU A 224 6.40 -0.98 -11.97
C LEU A 224 5.30 -2.04 -11.78
N THR A 225 5.38 -2.83 -10.71
CA THR A 225 4.51 -4.00 -10.48
C THR A 225 3.03 -3.64 -10.56
N TRP A 226 2.61 -2.50 -10.04
CA TRP A 226 1.21 -2.03 -10.08
C TRP A 226 0.95 -0.99 -11.17
N GLY A 227 2.00 -0.53 -11.86
CA GLY A 227 1.92 0.53 -12.84
C GLY A 227 1.48 0.06 -14.24
N TYR A 228 1.46 0.99 -15.16
CA TYR A 228 1.07 0.80 -16.57
C TYR A 228 1.92 -0.22 -17.33
N THR A 229 3.14 -0.49 -16.86
CA THR A 229 4.09 -1.45 -17.45
C THR A 229 4.27 -2.71 -16.61
N THR A 230 3.30 -3.04 -15.76
CA THR A 230 3.32 -4.20 -14.85
C THR A 230 3.74 -5.52 -15.54
N ARG A 231 3.37 -5.68 -16.82
CA ARG A 231 3.69 -6.88 -17.60
C ARG A 231 5.17 -7.10 -17.85
N ASP A 232 5.98 -6.04 -17.75
CA ASP A 232 7.43 -6.11 -17.96
C ASP A 232 8.16 -6.72 -16.75
N VAL A 233 7.52 -6.72 -15.59
CA VAL A 233 8.13 -7.20 -14.33
C VAL A 233 7.44 -8.44 -13.75
N LEU A 234 6.19 -8.72 -14.12
CA LEU A 234 5.46 -9.88 -13.61
C LEU A 234 6.13 -11.20 -14.01
N LEU A 235 6.02 -12.18 -13.11
CA LEU A 235 6.40 -13.55 -13.43
C LEU A 235 5.53 -14.08 -14.57
N PRO A 236 6.11 -14.88 -15.51
CA PRO A 236 5.33 -15.42 -16.64
C PRO A 236 4.05 -16.17 -16.23
N ALA A 237 4.07 -16.86 -15.08
CA ALA A 237 2.93 -17.59 -14.55
C ALA A 237 1.80 -16.68 -14.04
N ASP A 238 2.05 -15.39 -13.85
CA ASP A 238 1.10 -14.42 -13.30
C ASP A 238 0.53 -13.46 -14.35
N LEU A 239 1.03 -13.51 -15.59
CA LEU A 239 0.54 -12.66 -16.69
C LEU A 239 -0.94 -12.89 -17.01
N GLU A 240 -1.48 -14.07 -16.75
CA GLU A 240 -2.90 -14.35 -16.91
C GLU A 240 -3.79 -13.46 -16.02
N LEU A 241 -3.29 -13.07 -14.81
CA LEU A 241 -4.02 -12.30 -13.82
C LEU A 241 -4.16 -10.80 -14.17
N VAL A 242 -3.56 -10.37 -15.28
CA VAL A 242 -3.71 -9.02 -15.86
C VAL A 242 -4.37 -9.03 -17.24
N GLY A 243 -4.72 -10.21 -17.74
CA GLY A 243 -5.42 -10.41 -19.02
C GLY A 243 -6.90 -10.03 -18.94
N ALA A 244 -7.49 -9.70 -20.09
CA ALA A 244 -8.90 -9.27 -20.16
C ALA A 244 -9.90 -10.31 -19.66
N GLN A 245 -9.63 -11.59 -19.86
CA GLN A 245 -10.52 -12.66 -19.39
C GLN A 245 -10.60 -12.66 -17.87
N TRP A 246 -9.45 -12.70 -17.20
CA TRP A 246 -9.37 -12.72 -15.74
C TRP A 246 -9.95 -11.44 -15.13
N THR A 247 -9.51 -10.27 -15.63
CA THR A 247 -9.99 -8.98 -15.14
C THR A 247 -11.50 -8.82 -15.29
N ARG A 248 -12.08 -9.31 -16.38
CA ARG A 248 -13.54 -9.31 -16.56
C ARG A 248 -14.25 -10.23 -15.58
N GLU A 249 -13.76 -11.46 -15.43
CA GLU A 249 -14.40 -12.47 -14.59
C GLU A 249 -14.34 -12.15 -13.10
N TYR A 250 -13.19 -11.67 -12.65
CA TYR A 250 -12.92 -11.52 -11.22
C TYR A 250 -12.96 -10.07 -10.73
N VAL A 251 -12.94 -9.07 -11.63
CA VAL A 251 -12.95 -7.65 -11.27
C VAL A 251 -14.13 -6.92 -11.90
N SER A 252 -14.06 -6.57 -13.18
CA SER A 252 -14.98 -5.59 -13.77
C SER A 252 -16.45 -6.06 -13.88
N ALA A 253 -16.74 -7.36 -13.87
CA ALA A 253 -18.09 -7.91 -13.82
C ALA A 253 -18.62 -8.12 -12.38
N ARG A 254 -17.88 -7.74 -11.35
CA ARG A 254 -18.25 -7.96 -9.94
C ARG A 254 -18.98 -6.75 -9.34
N GLY A 255 -20.19 -6.53 -9.84
CA GLY A 255 -21.10 -5.52 -9.30
C GLY A 255 -20.61 -4.06 -9.44
N PRO A 256 -21.18 -3.13 -8.63
CA PRO A 256 -20.87 -1.72 -8.73
C PRO A 256 -19.41 -1.35 -8.53
N LEU A 257 -18.71 -1.96 -7.55
CA LEU A 257 -17.28 -1.71 -7.33
C LEU A 257 -16.44 -2.16 -8.53
N GLY A 258 -16.69 -3.37 -9.02
CA GLY A 258 -15.99 -3.87 -10.21
C GLY A 258 -16.29 -3.05 -11.47
N ALA A 259 -17.53 -2.57 -11.63
CA ALA A 259 -17.91 -1.74 -12.77
C ALA A 259 -17.29 -0.33 -12.76
N ALA A 260 -16.92 0.19 -11.58
CA ALA A 260 -16.22 1.44 -11.44
C ALA A 260 -14.72 1.32 -11.76
N TYR A 261 -14.15 0.12 -11.64
CA TYR A 261 -12.74 -0.16 -11.92
C TYR A 261 -12.41 0.04 -13.40
N ARG A 262 -11.35 0.82 -13.68
CA ARG A 262 -10.92 1.17 -15.03
C ARG A 262 -10.16 0.01 -15.68
N VAL A 263 -10.52 -0.29 -16.92
CA VAL A 263 -9.90 -1.34 -17.75
C VAL A 263 -9.61 -0.83 -19.16
N TRP A 264 -8.68 -1.44 -19.86
CA TRP A 264 -8.37 -1.07 -21.25
C TRP A 264 -9.63 -1.06 -22.11
N GLY A 265 -9.77 0.02 -22.91
CA GLY A 265 -10.86 0.13 -23.87
C GLY A 265 -12.24 0.36 -23.25
N ASP A 266 -12.34 0.86 -22.02
CA ASP A 266 -13.59 1.14 -21.30
C ASP A 266 -14.35 2.39 -21.80
N GLY A 267 -13.79 3.13 -22.75
CA GLY A 267 -14.38 4.33 -23.33
C GLY A 267 -14.31 5.59 -22.46
N ARG A 268 -13.67 5.53 -21.28
CA ARG A 268 -13.58 6.64 -20.33
C ARG A 268 -12.31 7.44 -20.55
N ARG A 269 -12.33 8.70 -20.10
CA ARG A 269 -11.19 9.62 -20.11
C ARG A 269 -10.91 10.12 -18.70
N MET A 270 -9.64 10.43 -18.40
CA MET A 270 -9.23 11.04 -17.14
C MET A 270 -9.57 12.53 -17.10
N ALA A 271 -9.22 13.28 -18.16
CA ALA A 271 -9.48 14.71 -18.27
C ALA A 271 -10.63 15.02 -19.25
N ALA A 272 -11.19 16.23 -19.14
CA ALA A 272 -12.29 16.68 -19.99
C ALA A 272 -11.86 16.96 -21.42
N ASP A 273 -10.66 17.54 -21.60
CA ASP A 273 -10.08 17.90 -22.88
C ASP A 273 -9.20 16.77 -23.45
N PHE A 274 -8.73 16.95 -24.68
CA PHE A 274 -7.80 16.02 -25.28
C PHE A 274 -6.47 16.01 -24.52
N ASP A 275 -6.16 14.87 -23.92
CA ASP A 275 -4.86 14.57 -23.34
C ASP A 275 -4.13 13.57 -24.25
N PRO A 276 -2.97 13.91 -24.81
CA PRO A 276 -2.26 13.01 -25.71
C PRO A 276 -1.75 11.74 -25.03
N GLU A 277 -1.68 11.69 -23.70
CA GLU A 277 -1.23 10.51 -22.94
C GLU A 277 -2.38 9.61 -22.48
N ASP A 278 -3.64 10.11 -22.51
CA ASP A 278 -4.83 9.35 -22.07
C ASP A 278 -5.49 8.61 -23.25
N TYR A 279 -4.88 7.49 -23.67
CA TYR A 279 -5.42 6.61 -24.72
C TYR A 279 -6.00 5.29 -24.19
N PHE A 280 -6.00 5.08 -22.90
CA PHE A 280 -6.39 3.82 -22.25
C PHE A 280 -7.86 3.43 -22.48
N GLY A 281 -8.75 4.41 -22.59
CA GLY A 281 -10.17 4.18 -22.92
C GLY A 281 -10.42 3.80 -24.38
N GLN A 282 -9.42 3.81 -25.26
CA GLN A 282 -9.58 3.54 -26.68
C GLN A 282 -9.61 2.03 -26.98
N ALA A 283 -10.78 1.50 -27.35
CA ALA A 283 -10.91 0.08 -27.69
C ALA A 283 -10.55 -0.22 -29.16
N GLY A 284 -9.82 -1.31 -29.37
CA GLY A 284 -9.61 -1.91 -30.70
C GLY A 284 -8.71 -1.11 -31.63
N LYS A 285 -8.00 -0.11 -31.15
CA LYS A 285 -7.02 0.66 -31.93
C LYS A 285 -5.62 0.08 -31.77
N THR A 286 -4.86 0.10 -32.86
CA THR A 286 -3.43 -0.20 -32.84
C THR A 286 -2.64 1.03 -32.38
N GLU A 287 -1.39 0.84 -31.93
CA GLU A 287 -0.50 1.94 -31.60
C GLU A 287 -0.32 2.94 -32.76
N ALA A 288 -0.22 2.43 -34.00
CA ALA A 288 -0.07 3.27 -35.18
C ALA A 288 -1.28 4.18 -35.39
N GLN A 289 -2.50 3.66 -35.20
CA GLN A 289 -3.73 4.43 -35.30
C GLN A 289 -3.84 5.48 -34.19
N LEU A 290 -3.47 5.13 -32.95
CA LEU A 290 -3.45 6.08 -31.84
C LEU A 290 -2.44 7.24 -32.10
N ARG A 291 -1.25 6.90 -32.60
CA ARG A 291 -0.23 7.93 -32.96
C ARG A 291 -0.70 8.83 -34.11
N GLU A 292 -1.42 8.28 -35.10
CA GLU A 292 -2.02 9.06 -36.19
C GLU A 292 -3.11 10.03 -35.68
N GLU A 293 -3.83 9.65 -34.60
CA GLU A 293 -4.83 10.49 -33.94
C GLU A 293 -4.21 11.53 -32.97
N GLY A 294 -2.88 11.54 -32.79
CA GLY A 294 -2.15 12.51 -31.97
C GLY A 294 -1.81 12.04 -30.56
N TYR A 295 -2.10 10.79 -30.23
CA TYR A 295 -1.72 10.24 -28.91
C TYR A 295 -0.22 9.95 -28.82
N GLN A 296 0.33 10.15 -27.64
CA GLN A 296 1.69 9.72 -27.26
C GLN A 296 1.61 8.34 -26.62
N VAL A 297 1.72 7.30 -27.44
CA VAL A 297 1.68 5.92 -26.95
C VAL A 297 3.02 5.59 -26.31
N TRP A 298 3.04 5.55 -24.98
CA TRP A 298 4.23 5.35 -24.16
C TRP A 298 4.29 3.97 -23.48
N CYS A 299 3.16 3.26 -23.37
CA CYS A 299 3.15 1.85 -22.99
C CYS A 299 2.36 1.01 -24.02
N PRO A 300 2.64 -0.30 -24.16
CA PRO A 300 1.99 -1.14 -25.16
C PRO A 300 0.47 -1.25 -24.97
N VAL A 301 -0.27 -1.08 -26.07
CA VAL A 301 -1.73 -1.24 -26.09
C VAL A 301 -2.12 -2.66 -25.74
N GLN A 302 -3.13 -2.81 -24.88
CA GLN A 302 -3.65 -4.10 -24.46
C GLN A 302 -5.04 -4.38 -25.06
N GLU A 303 -5.49 -5.62 -24.92
CA GLU A 303 -6.84 -6.00 -25.33
C GLU A 303 -7.90 -5.33 -24.43
N PRO A 304 -9.09 -4.99 -24.99
CA PRO A 304 -10.17 -4.40 -24.20
C PRO A 304 -10.59 -5.28 -23.03
N GLY A 305 -10.67 -4.67 -21.84
CA GLY A 305 -10.98 -5.36 -20.58
C GLY A 305 -9.76 -5.82 -19.79
N ALA A 306 -8.55 -5.64 -20.30
CA ALA A 306 -7.32 -5.96 -19.55
C ALA A 306 -7.03 -4.94 -18.44
N PHE A 307 -6.26 -5.35 -17.44
CA PHE A 307 -5.71 -4.49 -16.38
C PHE A 307 -4.91 -3.32 -16.99
N ILE A 308 -5.09 -2.12 -16.45
CA ILE A 308 -4.32 -0.92 -16.85
C ILE A 308 -3.23 -0.63 -15.83
N SER A 309 -3.60 -0.12 -14.66
CA SER A 309 -2.70 0.35 -13.61
C SER A 309 -3.43 0.49 -12.27
N GLU A 310 -2.69 0.33 -11.19
CA GLU A 310 -3.03 0.62 -9.80
C GLU A 310 -1.76 1.13 -9.09
N GLY A 311 -1.10 2.17 -9.61
CA GLY A 311 0.22 2.61 -9.17
C GLY A 311 0.37 2.73 -7.65
N ASP A 312 -0.66 3.22 -6.96
CA ASP A 312 -0.64 3.53 -5.54
C ASP A 312 -0.96 2.36 -4.61
N THR A 313 -1.38 1.22 -5.15
CA THR A 313 -1.79 0.05 -4.37
C THR A 313 -0.68 -0.43 -3.43
N SER A 314 0.58 -0.35 -3.81
CA SER A 314 1.71 -0.74 -2.97
C SER A 314 1.83 0.11 -1.69
N ASN A 315 1.35 1.36 -1.69
CA ASN A 315 1.40 2.23 -0.52
C ASN A 315 0.59 1.70 0.67
N PHE A 316 -0.57 1.07 0.43
CA PHE A 316 -1.41 0.59 1.51
C PHE A 316 -1.36 -0.92 1.75
N THR A 317 -0.91 -1.72 0.78
CA THR A 317 -0.90 -3.19 0.94
C THR A 317 0.06 -3.67 2.02
N LEU A 318 1.07 -2.85 2.37
CA LEU A 318 1.92 -3.11 3.54
C LEU A 318 1.15 -3.07 4.88
N LEU A 319 -0.01 -2.39 4.91
CA LEU A 319 -0.83 -2.20 6.11
C LEU A 319 -1.89 -3.30 6.29
N ILE A 320 -2.06 -4.20 5.33
CA ILE A 320 -3.04 -5.29 5.42
C ILE A 320 -2.58 -6.32 6.45
N PRO A 321 -3.43 -6.72 7.43
CA PRO A 321 -3.07 -7.65 8.50
C PRO A 321 -3.02 -9.10 8.01
N ASN A 322 -2.07 -9.40 7.16
CA ASN A 322 -1.90 -10.72 6.55
C ASN A 322 -0.89 -11.64 7.28
N GLY A 323 -0.29 -11.16 8.39
CA GLY A 323 0.71 -11.89 9.21
C GLY A 323 2.17 -11.65 8.80
N LEU A 324 2.43 -10.80 7.78
CA LEU A 324 3.80 -10.44 7.36
C LEU A 324 4.41 -9.29 8.15
N HIS A 325 3.61 -8.50 8.89
CA HIS A 325 4.05 -7.38 9.72
C HIS A 325 4.86 -6.30 8.97
N SER A 326 4.54 -6.10 7.69
CA SER A 326 5.33 -5.23 6.79
C SER A 326 5.30 -3.75 7.17
N TRP A 327 4.27 -3.29 7.88
CA TRP A 327 4.16 -1.90 8.32
C TRP A 327 5.13 -1.56 9.46
N GLU A 328 5.50 -2.55 10.29
CA GLU A 328 6.37 -2.37 11.46
C GLU A 328 7.79 -1.98 11.03
N ASP A 329 8.29 -2.61 9.97
CA ASP A 329 9.60 -2.31 9.38
C ASP A 329 9.53 -2.52 7.85
N ALA A 330 9.83 -1.48 7.09
CA ALA A 330 9.78 -1.52 5.64
C ALA A 330 10.78 -2.50 5.02
N THR A 331 11.84 -2.88 5.75
CA THR A 331 12.82 -3.86 5.31
C THR A 331 12.34 -5.30 5.45
N PHE A 332 11.21 -5.53 6.14
CA PHE A 332 10.65 -6.88 6.32
C PHE A 332 10.13 -7.45 5.01
N GLY A 333 9.59 -6.59 4.13
CA GLY A 333 8.94 -7.03 2.90
C GLY A 333 7.61 -7.74 3.14
N GLY A 334 6.77 -7.71 2.15
CA GLY A 334 5.41 -8.23 2.16
C GLY A 334 4.62 -7.75 0.95
N TRP A 335 3.32 -7.63 1.07
CA TRP A 335 2.44 -7.27 -0.03
C TRP A 335 2.70 -5.88 -0.62
N GLY A 336 3.26 -4.95 0.17
CA GLY A 336 3.74 -3.64 -0.31
C GLY A 336 5.20 -3.65 -0.79
N GLY A 337 5.79 -4.82 -0.97
CA GLY A 337 7.20 -4.97 -1.32
C GLY A 337 8.14 -4.85 -0.12
N ARG A 338 9.44 -4.89 -0.39
CA ARG A 338 10.52 -4.65 0.57
C ARG A 338 11.24 -3.37 0.19
N GLN A 339 11.64 -2.59 1.20
CA GLN A 339 12.40 -1.36 1.01
C GLN A 339 13.78 -1.47 1.66
N VAL A 340 14.69 -0.66 1.19
CA VAL A 340 16.06 -0.55 1.73
C VAL A 340 16.40 0.92 1.93
N PRO A 341 17.42 1.26 2.75
CA PRO A 341 17.88 2.64 2.86
C PRO A 341 18.23 3.23 1.50
N HIS A 342 17.73 4.42 1.21
CA HIS A 342 18.04 5.12 -0.03
C HIS A 342 19.52 5.51 -0.04
N PRO A 343 20.28 5.26 -1.14
CA PRO A 343 21.73 5.46 -1.15
C PRO A 343 22.16 6.93 -0.96
N GLU A 344 21.32 7.88 -1.36
CA GLU A 344 21.66 9.31 -1.37
C GLU A 344 20.81 10.15 -0.41
N LEU A 345 19.64 9.65 0.01
CA LEU A 345 18.68 10.41 0.78
C LEU A 345 18.58 9.85 2.21
N PRO A 346 19.08 10.60 3.22
CA PRO A 346 18.95 10.20 4.61
C PRO A 346 17.47 10.15 5.01
N ASP A 347 17.16 9.33 6.01
CA ASP A 347 15.80 9.14 6.56
C ASP A 347 14.78 8.64 5.52
N THR A 348 15.24 8.11 4.38
CA THR A 348 14.41 7.56 3.31
C THR A 348 14.71 6.09 3.09
N LEU A 349 13.64 5.30 3.03
CA LEU A 349 13.64 3.92 2.55
C LEU A 349 13.00 3.89 1.17
N THR A 350 13.54 3.10 0.25
CA THR A 350 13.03 3.03 -1.14
C THR A 350 12.85 1.60 -1.60
N SER A 351 11.84 1.36 -2.45
CA SER A 351 11.67 0.12 -3.18
C SER A 351 12.39 0.10 -4.54
N ASP A 352 13.08 1.19 -4.89
CA ASP A 352 13.95 1.33 -6.06
C ASP A 352 13.29 1.01 -7.41
N MET A 353 12.50 1.95 -7.88
CA MET A 353 11.93 1.88 -9.22
C MET A 353 12.91 2.41 -10.27
N ARG A 354 13.17 1.60 -11.30
CA ARG A 354 13.80 2.06 -12.52
C ARG A 354 12.73 2.34 -13.55
N PHE A 355 12.49 3.61 -13.82
CA PHE A 355 11.69 4.00 -14.95
C PHE A 355 12.51 3.87 -16.25
N ASP A 356 12.29 2.80 -16.97
CA ASP A 356 12.78 2.66 -18.35
C ASP A 356 11.78 3.29 -19.34
N LEU A 357 11.29 4.48 -18.97
CA LEU A 357 10.39 5.23 -19.84
C LEU A 357 11.21 6.13 -20.77
N PRO A 358 10.99 6.07 -22.09
CA PRO A 358 11.70 6.92 -23.03
C PRO A 358 11.54 8.40 -22.68
N GLY A 359 12.67 9.07 -22.44
CA GLY A 359 12.71 10.52 -22.17
C GLY A 359 12.71 10.91 -20.69
N LEU A 360 12.57 9.96 -19.75
CA LEU A 360 12.78 10.25 -18.32
C LEU A 360 14.23 9.99 -17.92
N PRO A 361 14.80 10.80 -17.01
CA PRO A 361 16.11 10.53 -16.44
C PRO A 361 16.08 9.19 -15.70
N GLN A 362 17.03 8.33 -15.99
CA GLN A 362 17.23 7.11 -15.20
C GLN A 362 18.02 7.45 -13.93
N PRO A 363 17.71 6.81 -12.79
CA PRO A 363 18.55 6.94 -11.61
C PRO A 363 19.99 6.50 -11.91
N ASP A 364 20.97 7.27 -11.48
CA ASP A 364 22.40 6.95 -11.68
C ASP A 364 22.92 5.87 -10.72
N TYR A 365 22.08 5.35 -9.81
CA TYR A 365 22.47 4.32 -8.84
C TYR A 365 21.98 2.92 -9.26
N PRO A 366 22.73 1.86 -8.93
CA PRO A 366 22.32 0.50 -9.25
C PRO A 366 21.08 0.10 -8.43
N GLN A 367 20.29 -0.80 -8.98
CA GLN A 367 19.13 -1.36 -8.26
C GLN A 367 19.56 -1.86 -6.88
N GLN A 368 18.89 -1.36 -5.82
CA GLN A 368 19.21 -1.67 -4.43
C GLN A 368 18.38 -2.82 -3.89
N VAL A 369 17.13 -2.98 -4.35
CA VAL A 369 16.21 -3.98 -3.85
C VAL A 369 16.21 -5.19 -4.78
N VAL A 370 17.00 -6.18 -4.44
CA VAL A 370 17.12 -7.42 -5.20
C VAL A 370 16.76 -8.59 -4.30
N ASP A 371 15.65 -9.26 -4.62
CA ASP A 371 15.23 -10.50 -3.97
C ASP A 371 15.50 -11.69 -4.89
N ARG A 372 15.84 -12.82 -4.29
CA ARG A 372 16.16 -14.06 -4.99
C ARG A 372 14.99 -15.03 -4.96
N ALA A 373 14.62 -15.54 -6.13
CA ALA A 373 13.65 -16.63 -6.24
C ALA A 373 14.24 -17.99 -5.79
N ALA A 374 13.36 -18.95 -5.53
CA ALA A 374 13.76 -20.27 -5.05
C ALA A 374 14.69 -21.04 -6.00
N ASP A 375 14.61 -20.76 -7.29
CA ASP A 375 15.50 -21.33 -8.32
C ASP A 375 16.87 -20.62 -8.41
N GLY A 376 17.10 -19.59 -7.58
CA GLY A 376 18.31 -18.80 -7.52
C GLY A 376 18.37 -17.63 -8.50
N THR A 377 17.35 -17.42 -9.33
CA THR A 377 17.23 -16.24 -10.20
C THR A 377 16.84 -14.99 -9.41
N THR A 378 17.01 -13.83 -10.03
CA THR A 378 16.62 -12.52 -9.48
C THR A 378 15.69 -11.82 -10.47
N PRO A 379 14.40 -12.20 -10.53
CA PRO A 379 13.47 -11.54 -11.42
C PRO A 379 13.33 -10.05 -11.07
N PRO A 380 13.00 -9.19 -12.04
CA PRO A 380 12.72 -7.78 -11.77
C PRO A 380 11.64 -7.62 -10.69
N GLU A 381 11.85 -6.69 -9.78
CA GLU A 381 10.91 -6.39 -8.67
C GLU A 381 10.37 -7.63 -7.93
N TYR A 382 11.16 -8.70 -7.79
CA TYR A 382 10.71 -9.94 -7.16
C TYR A 382 10.30 -9.73 -5.70
N HIS A 383 10.85 -8.73 -5.01
CA HIS A 383 10.41 -8.33 -3.67
C HIS A 383 8.92 -7.93 -3.61
N MET A 384 8.32 -7.56 -4.75
CA MET A 384 6.91 -7.20 -4.93
C MET A 384 6.14 -8.30 -5.67
N THR A 385 6.64 -8.73 -6.83
CA THR A 385 5.93 -9.65 -7.74
C THR A 385 5.72 -11.04 -7.17
N ARG A 386 6.55 -11.49 -6.22
CA ARG A 386 6.36 -12.77 -5.51
C ARG A 386 5.03 -12.88 -4.75
N TRP A 387 4.39 -11.75 -4.43
CA TRP A 387 3.12 -11.68 -3.71
C TRP A 387 1.93 -11.47 -4.64
N TRP A 388 2.18 -11.24 -5.92
CA TRP A 388 1.17 -10.81 -6.90
C TRP A 388 -0.06 -11.71 -6.93
N ARG A 389 0.14 -13.01 -7.03
CA ARG A 389 -0.97 -13.98 -7.11
C ARG A 389 -1.86 -13.93 -5.87
N ALA A 390 -1.28 -13.90 -4.68
CA ALA A 390 -2.04 -13.80 -3.43
C ALA A 390 -2.87 -12.50 -3.36
N LEU A 391 -2.27 -11.37 -3.78
CA LEU A 391 -2.94 -10.07 -3.83
C LEU A 391 -4.10 -10.03 -4.83
N GLN A 392 -3.92 -10.61 -6.01
CA GLN A 392 -4.98 -10.66 -7.02
C GLN A 392 -6.13 -11.58 -6.59
N HIS A 393 -5.83 -12.73 -6.00
CA HIS A 393 -6.85 -13.63 -5.46
C HIS A 393 -7.63 -12.98 -4.30
N GLU A 394 -6.93 -12.29 -3.40
CA GLU A 394 -7.56 -11.53 -2.32
C GLU A 394 -8.53 -10.47 -2.85
N PHE A 395 -8.13 -9.70 -3.86
CA PHE A 395 -8.99 -8.69 -4.48
C PHE A 395 -10.21 -9.31 -5.15
N ALA A 396 -10.01 -10.40 -5.88
CA ALA A 396 -11.09 -11.16 -6.52
C ALA A 396 -12.11 -11.67 -5.50
N ALA A 397 -11.67 -12.23 -4.38
CA ALA A 397 -12.53 -12.70 -3.31
C ALA A 397 -13.32 -11.54 -2.67
N ARG A 398 -12.67 -10.41 -2.39
CA ARG A 398 -13.34 -9.26 -1.78
C ARG A 398 -14.34 -8.58 -2.71
N LEU A 399 -14.08 -8.56 -4.01
CA LEU A 399 -15.07 -8.15 -4.99
C LEU A 399 -16.23 -9.17 -5.10
N ALA A 400 -15.96 -10.46 -4.95
CA ALA A 400 -17.03 -11.44 -4.83
C ALA A 400 -17.88 -11.20 -3.57
N TRP A 401 -17.29 -10.86 -2.41
CA TRP A 401 -18.04 -10.48 -1.22
C TRP A 401 -19.01 -9.33 -1.48
N SER A 402 -18.62 -8.36 -2.30
CA SER A 402 -19.47 -7.20 -2.61
C SER A 402 -20.77 -7.54 -3.31
N VAL A 403 -20.88 -8.73 -3.91
CA VAL A 403 -22.04 -9.19 -4.66
C VAL A 403 -22.66 -10.49 -4.12
N THR A 404 -22.12 -11.05 -3.04
CA THR A 404 -22.53 -12.33 -2.46
C THR A 404 -23.27 -12.08 -1.13
N PRO A 405 -24.61 -12.22 -1.07
CA PRO A 405 -25.40 -11.77 0.08
C PRO A 405 -25.39 -12.75 1.27
N ARG A 406 -24.75 -13.90 1.15
CA ARG A 406 -24.65 -14.90 2.22
C ARG A 406 -23.19 -15.25 2.45
N TYR A 407 -22.80 -15.37 3.70
CA TYR A 407 -21.43 -15.65 4.12
C TYR A 407 -20.92 -16.96 3.48
N GLU A 408 -21.70 -18.03 3.59
CA GLU A 408 -21.36 -19.37 3.12
C GLU A 408 -21.21 -19.53 1.60
N ASP A 409 -21.53 -18.51 0.80
CA ASP A 409 -21.42 -18.54 -0.66
C ASP A 409 -20.14 -17.89 -1.19
N ALA A 410 -19.23 -17.44 -0.32
CA ALA A 410 -17.96 -16.84 -0.69
C ALA A 410 -16.79 -17.44 0.09
N ASN A 411 -15.59 -17.39 -0.49
CA ASN A 411 -14.37 -17.82 0.16
C ASN A 411 -13.83 -16.74 1.10
N HIS A 412 -13.34 -17.14 2.30
CA HIS A 412 -12.72 -16.28 3.32
C HIS A 412 -11.32 -16.77 3.65
N PRO A 413 -10.38 -15.85 4.01
CA PRO A 413 -9.01 -16.24 4.22
C PRO A 413 -8.83 -17.10 5.49
N PRO A 414 -7.89 -18.08 5.44
CA PRO A 414 -7.53 -18.87 6.59
C PRO A 414 -6.86 -18.04 7.68
N ALA A 415 -6.81 -18.56 8.89
CA ALA A 415 -5.98 -18.05 9.96
C ALA A 415 -4.79 -18.98 10.20
N VAL A 416 -3.58 -18.41 10.20
CA VAL A 416 -2.32 -19.15 10.44
C VAL A 416 -1.72 -18.69 11.76
N VAL A 417 -1.41 -19.64 12.64
CA VAL A 417 -0.87 -19.36 13.97
C VAL A 417 0.38 -20.23 14.21
N VAL A 418 1.46 -19.61 14.65
CA VAL A 418 2.66 -20.32 15.13
C VAL A 418 2.55 -20.51 16.63
N GLU A 419 2.81 -21.71 17.13
CA GLU A 419 2.77 -22.02 18.56
C GLU A 419 3.71 -21.09 19.35
N HIS A 420 3.22 -20.63 20.51
CA HIS A 420 3.90 -19.68 21.39
C HIS A 420 4.04 -18.26 20.82
N ALA A 421 3.27 -17.91 19.78
CA ALA A 421 3.08 -16.51 19.39
C ALA A 421 2.16 -15.85 20.43
N ASP A 422 2.69 -14.89 21.17
CA ASP A 422 1.95 -14.14 22.20
C ASP A 422 1.14 -12.96 21.63
N GLY A 423 0.85 -13.01 20.32
CA GLY A 423 0.02 -12.00 19.62
C GLY A 423 0.70 -10.65 19.43
N GLY A 424 1.98 -10.54 19.77
CA GLY A 424 2.81 -9.36 19.51
C GLY A 424 3.28 -9.25 18.06
N SER A 425 4.05 -8.19 17.76
CA SER A 425 4.79 -7.99 16.52
C SER A 425 5.63 -9.23 16.23
N GLY A 426 5.41 -9.93 15.15
CA GLY A 426 6.13 -11.14 14.73
C GLY A 426 6.72 -11.99 15.87
N LEU A 427 6.67 -13.27 15.77
CA LEU A 427 7.29 -14.11 16.81
C LEU A 427 8.82 -13.93 16.76
N VAL A 428 9.40 -13.25 17.75
CA VAL A 428 10.87 -13.13 17.89
C VAL A 428 11.40 -14.25 18.77
N ARG A 429 12.43 -14.95 18.32
CA ARG A 429 13.17 -15.96 19.08
C ARG A 429 14.66 -15.68 19.05
N HIS A 430 15.30 -15.67 20.22
CA HIS A 430 16.76 -15.59 20.31
C HIS A 430 17.37 -16.97 20.08
N VAL A 431 18.36 -17.04 19.21
CA VAL A 431 19.02 -18.29 18.81
C VAL A 431 20.54 -18.14 18.78
N ARG A 432 21.26 -19.26 18.77
CA ARG A 432 22.71 -19.29 18.64
C ARG A 432 23.12 -19.83 17.27
N PRO A 433 24.30 -19.45 16.75
CA PRO A 433 24.85 -20.07 15.57
C PRO A 433 24.91 -21.61 15.68
N GLY A 434 24.44 -22.31 14.66
CA GLY A 434 24.37 -23.78 14.62
C GLY A 434 23.20 -24.40 15.42
N GLU A 435 22.38 -23.60 16.09
CA GLU A 435 21.22 -24.11 16.84
C GLU A 435 20.17 -24.72 15.92
N VAL A 436 19.51 -25.75 16.41
CA VAL A 436 18.37 -26.38 15.73
C VAL A 436 17.09 -26.02 16.47
N VAL A 437 16.18 -25.34 15.78
CA VAL A 437 14.88 -24.87 16.31
C VAL A 437 13.76 -25.63 15.62
N THR A 438 12.78 -26.11 16.40
CA THR A 438 11.52 -26.62 15.86
C THR A 438 10.45 -25.55 16.00
N LEU A 439 9.73 -25.30 14.92
CA LEU A 439 8.59 -24.38 14.83
C LEU A 439 7.36 -25.20 14.41
N THR A 440 6.23 -24.93 15.04
CA THR A 440 4.95 -25.57 14.69
C THR A 440 3.92 -24.50 14.40
N ALA A 441 3.28 -24.61 13.26
CA ALA A 441 2.14 -23.78 12.85
C ALA A 441 0.88 -24.63 12.75
N THR A 442 -0.24 -24.01 13.04
CA THR A 442 -1.58 -24.54 12.78
C THR A 442 -2.36 -23.56 11.93
N ALA A 443 -3.31 -24.06 11.18
CA ALA A 443 -4.23 -23.23 10.42
C ALA A 443 -5.67 -23.66 10.67
N THR A 444 -6.57 -22.69 10.64
CA THR A 444 -8.01 -22.88 10.62
C THR A 444 -8.61 -22.09 9.49
N ASP A 445 -9.68 -22.58 8.92
CA ASP A 445 -10.39 -21.92 7.83
C ASP A 445 -11.85 -21.71 8.21
N PRO A 446 -12.43 -20.51 7.98
CA PRO A 446 -13.81 -20.23 8.37
C PRO A 446 -14.85 -20.93 7.48
N ASP A 447 -14.45 -21.41 6.30
CA ASP A 447 -15.30 -22.10 5.33
C ASP A 447 -15.08 -23.62 5.34
N ASP A 448 -14.28 -24.12 6.33
CA ASP A 448 -13.86 -25.52 6.46
C ASP A 448 -12.99 -26.02 5.28
N ASP A 449 -12.36 -25.11 4.53
CA ASP A 449 -11.44 -25.47 3.47
C ASP A 449 -10.14 -26.09 4.04
N HIS A 450 -9.51 -26.95 3.24
CA HIS A 450 -8.20 -27.48 3.58
C HIS A 450 -7.14 -26.42 3.38
N VAL A 451 -6.29 -26.18 4.40
CA VAL A 451 -5.20 -25.20 4.32
C VAL A 451 -3.86 -25.92 4.14
N LEU A 452 -3.17 -25.58 3.06
CA LEU A 452 -1.82 -26.05 2.77
C LEU A 452 -0.79 -25.14 3.44
N LEU A 453 0.00 -25.70 4.36
CA LEU A 453 1.05 -24.98 5.07
C LEU A 453 2.41 -25.19 4.42
N ARG A 454 3.20 -24.12 4.29
CA ARG A 454 4.57 -24.15 3.78
C ARG A 454 5.47 -23.18 4.53
N TRP A 455 6.61 -23.67 5.01
CA TRP A 455 7.66 -22.86 5.63
C TRP A 455 8.78 -22.52 4.65
N TRP A 456 9.22 -21.28 4.68
CA TRP A 456 10.36 -20.83 3.88
C TRP A 456 11.11 -19.68 4.56
N ALA A 457 12.36 -19.44 4.17
CA ALA A 457 13.16 -18.32 4.64
C ALA A 457 13.04 -17.13 3.68
N TYR A 458 13.03 -15.92 4.25
CA TYR A 458 13.15 -14.68 3.49
C TYR A 458 14.53 -14.06 3.79
N PRO A 459 15.58 -14.49 3.05
CA PRO A 459 16.96 -14.18 3.42
C PRO A 459 17.33 -12.70 3.27
N GLU A 460 16.60 -11.95 2.46
CA GLU A 460 16.84 -10.52 2.24
C GLU A 460 16.12 -9.62 3.24
N ALA A 461 15.20 -10.16 4.05
CA ALA A 461 14.36 -9.38 4.94
C ALA A 461 15.09 -8.93 6.22
N GLY A 462 14.70 -7.75 6.71
CA GLY A 462 15.20 -7.15 7.95
C GLY A 462 16.39 -6.21 7.74
N PRO A 463 16.71 -5.39 8.74
CA PRO A 463 17.76 -4.38 8.64
C PRO A 463 19.19 -4.97 8.67
N ASN A 464 19.37 -6.18 9.22
CA ASN A 464 20.65 -6.88 9.28
C ASN A 464 20.46 -8.38 9.02
N PRO A 465 20.13 -8.77 7.79
CA PRO A 465 19.85 -10.16 7.46
C PRO A 465 21.10 -11.04 7.56
N CYS A 466 20.91 -12.30 7.95
CA CYS A 466 21.97 -13.31 7.88
C CYS A 466 22.23 -13.66 6.40
N PRO A 467 23.46 -13.47 5.87
CA PRO A 467 23.75 -13.66 4.44
C PRO A 467 23.65 -15.12 4.00
N THR A 468 23.80 -16.06 4.95
CA THR A 468 23.61 -17.48 4.68
C THR A 468 22.19 -17.89 5.10
N PRO A 469 21.35 -18.41 4.18
CA PRO A 469 20.02 -18.84 4.53
C PRO A 469 20.06 -20.08 5.46
N PRO A 470 19.09 -20.23 6.37
CA PRO A 470 19.00 -21.42 7.22
C PRO A 470 18.63 -22.64 6.40
N ARG A 471 18.92 -23.84 6.93
CA ARG A 471 18.36 -25.08 6.39
C ARG A 471 17.00 -25.34 7.03
N ILE A 472 15.98 -25.48 6.20
CA ILE A 472 14.62 -25.76 6.63
C ILE A 472 14.24 -27.17 6.16
N ARG A 473 13.69 -27.97 7.09
CA ARG A 473 12.99 -29.23 6.79
C ARG A 473 11.55 -29.01 7.17
N ASP A 474 10.72 -28.79 6.19
CA ASP A 474 9.27 -28.63 6.31
C ASP A 474 8.61 -29.99 6.08
N ASP A 475 7.71 -30.41 6.96
CA ASP A 475 6.96 -31.65 6.82
C ASP A 475 5.69 -31.50 5.97
N GLY A 476 5.36 -30.26 5.54
CA GLY A 476 4.14 -29.93 4.81
C GLY A 476 2.86 -30.06 5.63
N ALA A 477 2.97 -30.32 6.92
CA ALA A 477 1.86 -30.44 7.87
C ALA A 477 1.92 -29.38 8.99
N GLY A 478 2.80 -28.37 8.82
CA GLY A 478 2.96 -27.24 9.71
C GLY A 478 4.21 -27.27 10.59
N THR A 479 4.98 -28.37 10.65
CA THR A 479 6.20 -28.42 11.45
C THR A 479 7.44 -28.19 10.59
N ALA A 480 8.27 -27.23 11.00
CA ALA A 480 9.58 -27.00 10.40
C ALA A 480 10.71 -27.21 11.42
N VAL A 481 11.75 -27.94 11.01
CA VAL A 481 13.01 -28.03 11.72
C VAL A 481 14.01 -27.12 11.01
N VAL A 482 14.43 -26.07 11.70
CA VAL A 482 15.29 -25.01 11.18
C VAL A 482 16.66 -25.12 11.81
N THR A 483 17.71 -25.21 10.97
CA THR A 483 19.09 -25.15 11.44
C THR A 483 19.66 -23.78 11.15
N VAL A 484 20.01 -23.04 12.19
CA VAL A 484 20.67 -21.73 12.10
C VAL A 484 22.07 -21.92 11.51
N PRO A 485 22.52 -21.10 10.54
CA PRO A 485 23.87 -21.20 10.01
C PRO A 485 24.93 -21.08 11.10
N ALA A 486 25.95 -21.93 11.05
CA ALA A 486 27.03 -21.92 12.04
C ALA A 486 27.89 -20.63 11.96
N GLU A 487 27.92 -19.99 10.79
CA GLU A 487 28.62 -18.73 10.51
C GLU A 487 27.79 -17.48 10.82
N ALA A 488 26.53 -17.63 11.26
CA ALA A 488 25.70 -16.51 11.66
C ALA A 488 26.37 -15.75 12.82
N ARG A 489 26.18 -14.44 12.86
CA ARG A 489 26.83 -13.55 13.84
C ARG A 489 25.81 -12.89 14.76
N PRO A 490 26.20 -12.59 16.00
CA PRO A 490 25.35 -11.82 16.91
C PRO A 490 24.82 -10.52 16.27
N GLY A 491 23.54 -10.23 16.48
CA GLY A 491 22.83 -9.08 15.91
C GLY A 491 22.28 -9.30 14.49
N GLN A 492 22.56 -10.44 13.85
CA GLN A 492 21.88 -10.78 12.60
C GLN A 492 20.51 -11.38 12.85
N ALA A 493 19.59 -11.19 11.89
CA ALA A 493 18.26 -11.77 11.92
C ALA A 493 18.04 -12.74 10.76
N ILE A 494 17.22 -13.76 11.00
CA ILE A 494 16.74 -14.71 10.00
C ILE A 494 15.23 -14.66 10.00
N HIS A 495 14.65 -14.22 8.90
CA HIS A 495 13.20 -14.17 8.75
C HIS A 495 12.69 -15.46 8.13
N LEU A 496 11.77 -16.09 8.84
CA LEU A 496 11.03 -17.26 8.40
C LEU A 496 9.57 -16.87 8.20
N ILE A 497 8.95 -17.43 7.20
CA ILE A 497 7.53 -17.25 6.94
C ILE A 497 6.89 -18.62 6.81
N VAL A 498 5.81 -18.83 7.52
CA VAL A 498 4.84 -19.88 7.19
C VAL A 498 3.71 -19.21 6.41
N GLU A 499 3.39 -19.75 5.27
CA GLU A 499 2.22 -19.39 4.49
C GLU A 499 1.19 -20.52 4.57
N GLY A 500 -0.08 -20.16 4.76
CA GLY A 500 -1.21 -21.05 4.67
C GLY A 500 -2.13 -20.60 3.56
N THR A 501 -2.31 -21.46 2.56
CA THR A 501 -3.20 -21.22 1.43
C THR A 501 -4.35 -22.21 1.48
N ASP A 502 -5.59 -21.71 1.47
CA ASP A 502 -6.79 -22.55 1.43
C ASP A 502 -7.00 -23.18 0.03
N THR A 503 -7.97 -24.08 -0.04
CA THR A 503 -8.39 -24.73 -1.29
C THR A 503 -9.67 -24.12 -1.86
N GLY A 504 -10.12 -23.00 -1.33
CA GLY A 504 -11.26 -22.25 -1.79
C GLY A 504 -11.09 -21.63 -3.19
N THR A 505 -12.08 -20.88 -3.65
CA THR A 505 -12.04 -20.27 -4.98
C THR A 505 -12.41 -18.78 -4.92
N PRO A 506 -11.47 -17.88 -5.26
CA PRO A 506 -10.04 -18.15 -5.50
C PRO A 506 -9.34 -18.57 -4.20
N PRO A 507 -8.19 -19.30 -4.28
CA PRO A 507 -7.42 -19.67 -3.08
C PRO A 507 -6.89 -18.42 -2.37
N LEU A 508 -7.05 -18.34 -1.05
CA LEU A 508 -6.61 -17.20 -0.24
C LEU A 508 -5.44 -17.59 0.65
N THR A 509 -4.53 -16.65 0.87
CA THR A 509 -3.30 -16.89 1.60
C THR A 509 -3.16 -15.95 2.80
N ARG A 510 -2.77 -16.51 3.94
CA ARG A 510 -2.33 -15.79 5.14
C ARG A 510 -0.98 -16.33 5.58
N TYR A 511 -0.30 -15.53 6.37
CA TYR A 511 1.08 -15.78 6.75
C TYR A 511 1.25 -15.67 8.27
N GLN A 512 2.37 -16.17 8.75
CA GLN A 512 2.94 -15.75 10.02
C GLN A 512 4.45 -15.63 9.87
N ARG A 513 4.98 -14.48 10.25
CA ARG A 513 6.42 -14.23 10.29
C ARG A 513 7.01 -14.65 11.63
N VAL A 514 8.18 -15.28 11.56
CA VAL A 514 9.02 -15.60 12.72
C VAL A 514 10.40 -15.01 12.47
N VAL A 515 10.93 -14.27 13.42
CA VAL A 515 12.27 -13.66 13.37
C VAL A 515 13.18 -14.38 14.35
N LEU A 516 14.23 -15.02 13.84
CA LEU A 516 15.27 -15.62 14.69
C LEU A 516 16.41 -14.58 14.82
N GLU A 517 16.57 -14.03 16.02
CA GLU A 517 17.65 -13.10 16.34
C GLU A 517 18.86 -13.87 16.86
N VAL A 518 19.99 -13.72 16.18
CA VAL A 518 21.24 -14.40 16.54
C VAL A 518 21.92 -13.65 17.69
N GLY A 519 22.12 -14.34 18.83
CA GLY A 519 22.77 -13.82 20.05
C GLY A 519 24.13 -14.45 20.32
#